data_74f5a5dc2c0c4e92605494a11f8de2ee
#
_entry.id   74f5a5dc2c0c4e92605494a11f8de2ee
#
_cell.length_a   1.000
_cell.length_b   1.000
_cell.length_c   1.000
_cell.angle_alpha   90.00
_cell.angle_beta   90.00
_cell.angle_gamma   90.00
#
_symmetry.space_group_name_H-M   'P 1'
#
loop_
_entity.id
_entity.type
_entity.pdbx_description
1 polymer ?
#
loop_
_entity_poly.entity_id
_entity_poly.type
_entity_poly.pdbx_seq_one_letter_code
_entity_poly.pdbx_strand_id
1 'polypeptide(L)'
;MKNCLPWFAVTLSMLIAEPVFSAEKVQPVRMGCGLMTFDTVPGWGLRPDGQSALGPTHGAVVIDEAGNIYTSANKGVVVFSPEGKVVQEYLGDNYSNIHDMEIRGEDGTEFIYGARNSNAEGIKFNAKSGEIVLKLGFPPESELKLTKFNPTAITVAPNGDIFLADGYASNHIFKFDKTGRYLMHFGSQGNDLKQFNTAHGMTLDTRYEPPRLLICDRNHEPKGRLLHYDLDGNFLAEVVTGLGMPTSAAIQGDYVSVPDLHGRLVILDKSNTIIAVLGHNADPAKRVNFNVPQDQWIEGIFNGTHGSYWDKDGNLYVQDWNVSGRIMKLVRVKQP
;
A
#
# COMPACT_ATOMS: atom_id res chain seq x y z
N MET A 1 -64.46 -64.57 20.57
CA MET A 1 -64.03 -63.22 21.01
C MET A 1 -62.49 -63.21 20.97
N LYS A 2 -61.86 -62.57 19.98
CA LYS A 2 -60.43 -62.50 19.82
C LYS A 2 -59.96 -61.06 20.13
N ASN A 3 -59.22 -60.88 21.20
CA ASN A 3 -58.70 -59.59 21.59
C ASN A 3 -57.45 -59.29 20.74
N CYS A 4 -57.48 -58.18 19.96
CA CYS A 4 -56.31 -57.60 19.31
C CYS A 4 -55.69 -56.54 20.23
N LEU A 5 -54.45 -56.70 20.63
CA LEU A 5 -53.61 -55.65 21.26
C LEU A 5 -52.91 -54.83 20.15
N PRO A 6 -52.84 -53.50 20.28
CA PRO A 6 -52.13 -52.67 19.33
C PRO A 6 -50.61 -52.63 19.73
N TRP A 7 -49.74 -52.79 18.71
CA TRP A 7 -48.29 -52.61 18.83
C TRP A 7 -48.01 -51.11 18.77
N PHE A 8 -47.40 -50.56 19.82
CA PHE A 8 -46.78 -49.22 19.79
C PHE A 8 -45.37 -49.34 19.28
N ALA A 9 -45.09 -48.76 18.09
CA ALA A 9 -43.76 -48.57 17.59
C ALA A 9 -43.13 -47.30 18.23
N VAL A 10 -42.11 -47.50 19.06
CA VAL A 10 -41.32 -46.37 19.59
C VAL A 10 -40.21 -46.08 18.57
N THR A 11 -40.32 -44.99 17.85
CA THR A 11 -39.25 -44.47 17.01
C THR A 11 -38.25 -43.71 17.87
N LEU A 12 -37.07 -44.29 18.05
CA LEU A 12 -35.90 -43.67 18.71
C LEU A 12 -35.20 -42.73 17.71
N SER A 13 -35.50 -41.44 17.78
CA SER A 13 -34.79 -40.42 16.99
C SER A 13 -33.39 -40.21 17.60
N MET A 14 -32.35 -40.77 16.98
CA MET A 14 -30.97 -40.42 17.30
C MET A 14 -30.69 -38.98 16.79
N LEU A 15 -30.54 -38.03 17.68
CA LEU A 15 -29.94 -36.73 17.41
C LEU A 15 -28.46 -36.96 17.19
N ILE A 16 -28.05 -36.97 15.92
CA ILE A 16 -26.62 -36.88 15.56
C ILE A 16 -26.21 -35.43 15.78
N ALA A 17 -25.53 -35.16 16.88
CA ALA A 17 -24.87 -33.87 17.07
C ALA A 17 -23.67 -33.82 16.08
N GLU A 18 -23.77 -32.99 15.07
CA GLU A 18 -22.63 -32.69 14.22
C GLU A 18 -21.53 -32.01 15.06
N PRO A 19 -20.27 -32.44 14.95
CA PRO A 19 -19.17 -31.78 15.66
C PRO A 19 -19.04 -30.37 15.10
N VAL A 20 -19.35 -29.36 15.90
CA VAL A 20 -19.01 -27.96 15.60
C VAL A 20 -17.48 -27.86 15.73
N PHE A 21 -16.78 -28.03 14.62
CA PHE A 21 -15.38 -27.64 14.53
C PHE A 21 -15.33 -26.12 14.65
N SER A 22 -15.05 -25.58 15.81
CA SER A 22 -14.65 -24.20 15.95
C SER A 22 -13.29 -24.08 15.26
N ALA A 23 -13.22 -23.38 14.13
CA ALA A 23 -11.94 -23.04 13.52
C ALA A 23 -11.08 -22.38 14.61
N GLU A 24 -9.90 -22.94 14.84
CA GLU A 24 -8.94 -22.41 15.81
C GLU A 24 -8.64 -20.96 15.44
N LYS A 25 -8.88 -20.02 16.35
CA LYS A 25 -8.63 -18.58 16.08
C LYS A 25 -7.14 -18.40 15.86
N VAL A 26 -6.79 -17.91 14.69
CA VAL A 26 -5.41 -17.50 14.39
C VAL A 26 -4.95 -16.49 15.46
N GLN A 27 -3.81 -16.78 16.10
CA GLN A 27 -3.26 -15.92 17.14
C GLN A 27 -2.47 -14.75 16.55
N PRO A 28 -2.46 -13.59 17.21
CA PRO A 28 -1.57 -12.49 16.83
C PRO A 28 -0.10 -12.93 16.84
N VAL A 29 0.65 -12.48 15.84
CA VAL A 29 2.10 -12.73 15.73
C VAL A 29 2.84 -11.46 16.06
N ARG A 30 3.78 -11.56 17.03
CA ARG A 30 4.67 -10.45 17.39
C ARG A 30 5.87 -10.40 16.45
N MET A 31 6.19 -9.20 15.95
CA MET A 31 7.31 -8.97 15.04
C MET A 31 8.03 -7.66 15.35
N GLY A 32 9.26 -7.53 14.86
CA GLY A 32 10.09 -6.35 15.08
C GLY A 32 10.85 -6.40 16.40
N CYS A 33 11.38 -5.25 16.81
CA CYS A 33 12.17 -5.13 18.03
C CYS A 33 12.13 -3.69 18.56
N GLY A 34 12.42 -3.54 19.87
CA GLY A 34 12.49 -2.24 20.54
C GLY A 34 11.23 -1.40 20.30
N LEU A 35 11.42 -0.13 19.97
CA LEU A 35 10.32 0.78 19.68
C LEU A 35 9.50 0.39 18.43
N MET A 36 10.03 -0.47 17.58
CA MET A 36 9.36 -0.96 16.35
C MET A 36 8.89 -2.41 16.52
N THR A 37 8.25 -2.68 17.64
CA THR A 37 7.58 -3.96 17.93
C THR A 37 6.08 -3.84 17.66
N PHE A 38 5.53 -4.81 16.94
CA PHE A 38 4.13 -4.84 16.50
C PHE A 38 3.51 -6.20 16.72
N ASP A 39 2.21 -6.22 16.99
CA ASP A 39 1.38 -7.43 16.96
C ASP A 39 0.44 -7.34 15.74
N THR A 40 0.29 -8.46 15.00
CA THR A 40 -0.69 -8.53 13.92
C THR A 40 -2.12 -8.55 14.47
N VAL A 41 -3.08 -8.14 13.64
CA VAL A 41 -4.51 -8.29 13.90
C VAL A 41 -5.06 -9.34 12.92
N PRO A 42 -5.11 -10.64 13.32
CA PRO A 42 -5.55 -11.69 12.43
C PRO A 42 -6.95 -11.46 11.87
N GLY A 43 -7.10 -11.65 10.56
CA GLY A 43 -8.38 -11.47 9.88
C GLY A 43 -8.81 -10.03 9.63
N TRP A 44 -8.00 -9.03 9.98
CA TRP A 44 -8.32 -7.65 9.67
C TRP A 44 -8.44 -7.46 8.14
N GLY A 45 -9.53 -6.80 7.68
CA GLY A 45 -9.82 -6.58 6.26
C GLY A 45 -10.40 -7.78 5.52
N LEU A 46 -10.64 -8.90 6.19
CA LEU A 46 -11.37 -10.03 5.63
C LEU A 46 -12.88 -9.86 5.81
N ARG A 47 -13.65 -10.42 4.88
CA ARG A 47 -15.11 -10.55 5.00
C ARG A 47 -15.47 -11.57 6.09
N PRO A 48 -16.74 -11.61 6.54
CA PRO A 48 -17.18 -12.58 7.55
C PRO A 48 -17.00 -14.06 7.13
N ASP A 49 -16.95 -14.33 5.84
CA ASP A 49 -16.66 -15.67 5.28
C ASP A 49 -15.15 -16.00 5.25
N GLY A 50 -14.30 -15.10 5.76
CA GLY A 50 -12.86 -15.25 5.77
C GLY A 50 -12.17 -14.90 4.45
N GLN A 51 -12.90 -14.50 3.40
CA GLN A 51 -12.30 -14.15 2.12
C GLN A 51 -11.86 -12.68 2.09
N SER A 52 -10.83 -12.39 1.30
CA SER A 52 -10.41 -11.00 1.07
C SER A 52 -11.53 -10.18 0.42
N ALA A 53 -11.66 -8.92 0.84
CA ALA A 53 -12.56 -7.97 0.22
C ALA A 53 -12.00 -7.34 -1.05
N LEU A 54 -10.68 -7.47 -1.30
CA LEU A 54 -9.97 -6.66 -2.28
C LEU A 54 -9.96 -7.28 -3.69
N GLY A 55 -9.79 -8.61 -3.80
CA GLY A 55 -9.36 -9.21 -5.07
C GLY A 55 -7.91 -8.80 -5.39
N PRO A 56 -7.46 -8.92 -6.65
CA PRO A 56 -6.07 -8.62 -7.00
C PRO A 56 -5.63 -7.21 -6.58
N THR A 57 -4.49 -7.11 -5.91
CA THR A 57 -3.90 -5.85 -5.41
C THR A 57 -2.55 -5.56 -6.05
N HIS A 58 -2.36 -4.30 -6.40
CA HIS A 58 -1.09 -3.73 -6.86
C HIS A 58 -1.14 -2.22 -6.62
N GLY A 59 -1.12 -1.83 -5.36
CA GLY A 59 -1.41 -0.43 -5.04
C GLY A 59 -0.94 0.01 -3.65
N ALA A 60 -1.56 1.06 -3.19
CA ALA A 60 -1.20 1.81 -2.01
C ALA A 60 -2.25 1.73 -0.90
N VAL A 61 -1.87 2.28 0.25
CA VAL A 61 -2.73 2.49 1.42
C VAL A 61 -2.60 3.95 1.83
N VAL A 62 -3.73 4.61 2.13
CA VAL A 62 -3.77 5.92 2.81
C VAL A 62 -4.88 5.92 3.86
N ILE A 63 -4.82 6.84 4.82
CA ILE A 63 -5.76 6.92 5.95
C ILE A 63 -6.27 8.34 6.06
N ASP A 64 -7.60 8.52 6.16
CA ASP A 64 -8.22 9.82 6.38
C ASP A 64 -8.15 10.26 7.85
N GLU A 65 -8.51 11.51 8.13
CA GLU A 65 -8.51 12.06 9.50
C GLU A 65 -9.49 11.33 10.43
N ALA A 66 -10.54 10.71 9.89
CA ALA A 66 -11.50 9.90 10.64
C ALA A 66 -10.94 8.51 10.99
N GLY A 67 -9.81 8.11 10.40
CA GLY A 67 -9.15 6.82 10.59
C GLY A 67 -9.64 5.73 9.64
N ASN A 68 -10.38 6.05 8.57
CA ASN A 68 -10.73 5.08 7.55
C ASN A 68 -9.53 4.80 6.64
N ILE A 69 -9.36 3.54 6.28
CA ILE A 69 -8.24 3.03 5.52
C ILE A 69 -8.66 2.81 4.07
N TYR A 70 -8.10 3.60 3.17
CA TYR A 70 -8.29 3.48 1.73
C TYR A 70 -7.16 2.62 1.16
N THR A 71 -7.51 1.59 0.43
CA THR A 71 -6.51 0.74 -0.23
C THR A 71 -6.92 0.49 -1.68
N SER A 72 -5.97 0.65 -2.61
CA SER A 72 -6.23 0.44 -4.02
C SER A 72 -6.09 -1.04 -4.40
N ALA A 73 -7.02 -1.48 -5.23
CA ALA A 73 -7.06 -2.79 -5.85
C ALA A 73 -7.29 -2.64 -7.36
N ASN A 74 -7.15 -3.71 -8.13
CA ASN A 74 -7.31 -3.62 -9.59
C ASN A 74 -8.69 -3.07 -10.02
N LYS A 75 -9.73 -3.33 -9.23
CA LYS A 75 -11.09 -2.89 -9.54
C LYS A 75 -11.41 -1.46 -9.09
N GLY A 76 -10.57 -0.86 -8.25
CA GLY A 76 -10.81 0.45 -7.67
C GLY A 76 -10.23 0.60 -6.26
N VAL A 77 -10.83 1.46 -5.45
CA VAL A 77 -10.43 1.71 -4.07
C VAL A 77 -11.47 1.15 -3.11
N VAL A 78 -11.02 0.38 -2.13
CA VAL A 78 -11.85 -0.15 -1.04
C VAL A 78 -11.50 0.61 0.24
N VAL A 79 -12.52 1.04 0.98
CA VAL A 79 -12.38 1.79 2.22
C VAL A 79 -12.81 0.93 3.39
N PHE A 80 -11.92 0.75 4.34
CA PHE A 80 -12.19 0.02 5.58
C PHE A 80 -12.34 0.97 6.76
N SER A 81 -13.21 0.62 7.70
CA SER A 81 -13.17 1.23 9.03
C SER A 81 -11.90 0.80 9.79
N PRO A 82 -11.54 1.48 10.92
CA PRO A 82 -10.43 1.05 11.77
C PRO A 82 -10.52 -0.40 12.27
N GLU A 83 -11.75 -0.97 12.32
CA GLU A 83 -12.02 -2.34 12.73
C GLU A 83 -11.87 -3.35 11.56
N GLY A 84 -11.58 -2.88 10.33
CA GLY A 84 -11.39 -3.73 9.15
C GLY A 84 -12.67 -4.11 8.41
N LYS A 85 -13.77 -3.37 8.62
CA LYS A 85 -15.02 -3.57 7.87
C LYS A 85 -15.03 -2.67 6.64
N VAL A 86 -15.44 -3.19 5.49
CA VAL A 86 -15.66 -2.38 4.29
C VAL A 86 -16.81 -1.41 4.56
N VAL A 87 -16.55 -0.11 4.41
CA VAL A 87 -17.53 0.98 4.64
C VAL A 87 -17.85 1.75 3.36
N GLN A 88 -16.97 1.71 2.38
CA GLN A 88 -17.12 2.39 1.09
C GLN A 88 -16.31 1.67 0.01
N GLU A 89 -16.73 1.77 -1.24
CA GLU A 89 -15.99 1.28 -2.41
C GLU A 89 -16.13 2.31 -3.54
N TYR A 90 -15.02 2.64 -4.19
CA TYR A 90 -14.96 3.41 -5.42
C TYR A 90 -14.52 2.48 -6.54
N LEU A 91 -15.46 1.98 -7.34
CA LEU A 91 -15.21 0.93 -8.33
C LEU A 91 -15.37 1.45 -9.77
N GLY A 92 -14.85 0.67 -10.71
CA GLY A 92 -14.97 0.92 -12.13
C GLY A 92 -13.81 1.71 -12.73
N ASP A 93 -13.93 2.04 -14.01
CA ASP A 93 -12.84 2.55 -14.83
C ASP A 93 -12.19 3.84 -14.30
N ASN A 94 -12.95 4.66 -13.56
CA ASN A 94 -12.42 5.89 -12.98
C ASN A 94 -11.44 5.67 -11.82
N TYR A 95 -11.53 4.53 -11.12
CA TYR A 95 -10.76 4.26 -9.91
C TYR A 95 -9.90 3.00 -10.02
N SER A 96 -9.98 2.28 -11.14
CA SER A 96 -9.18 1.08 -11.39
C SER A 96 -7.70 1.43 -11.60
N ASN A 97 -6.82 0.46 -11.34
CA ASN A 97 -5.39 0.53 -11.61
C ASN A 97 -4.66 1.71 -10.92
N ILE A 98 -5.15 2.17 -9.76
CA ILE A 98 -4.42 3.13 -8.95
C ILE A 98 -3.26 2.38 -8.30
N HIS A 99 -2.04 2.71 -8.75
CA HIS A 99 -0.81 2.06 -8.32
C HIS A 99 -0.23 2.68 -7.05
N ASP A 100 -0.39 4.00 -6.89
CA ASP A 100 0.03 4.74 -5.71
C ASP A 100 -1.00 5.80 -5.33
N MET A 101 -1.08 6.12 -4.04
CA MET A 101 -2.00 7.13 -3.51
C MET A 101 -1.33 7.98 -2.45
N GLU A 102 -1.73 9.25 -2.41
CA GLU A 102 -1.50 10.15 -1.30
C GLU A 102 -2.80 10.85 -0.90
N ILE A 103 -3.00 11.10 0.40
CA ILE A 103 -4.15 11.85 0.91
C ILE A 103 -3.72 13.19 1.48
N ARG A 104 -4.47 14.25 1.19
CA ARG A 104 -4.21 15.62 1.65
C ARG A 104 -5.50 16.33 2.03
N GLY A 105 -5.46 17.03 3.17
CA GLY A 105 -6.48 17.99 3.56
C GLY A 105 -6.25 19.34 2.88
N GLU A 106 -7.28 19.87 2.23
CA GLU A 106 -7.29 21.17 1.56
C GLU A 106 -8.59 21.90 1.91
N ASP A 107 -8.51 23.06 2.57
CA ASP A 107 -9.66 23.86 2.94
C ASP A 107 -10.79 23.07 3.64
N GLY A 108 -10.42 22.14 4.54
CA GLY A 108 -11.36 21.30 5.28
C GLY A 108 -11.95 20.12 4.50
N THR A 109 -11.43 19.84 3.31
CA THR A 109 -11.80 18.69 2.49
C THR A 109 -10.58 17.80 2.26
N GLU A 110 -10.73 16.50 2.43
CA GLU A 110 -9.67 15.55 2.11
C GLU A 110 -9.77 15.08 0.65
N PHE A 111 -8.64 15.12 -0.03
CA PHE A 111 -8.50 14.63 -1.40
C PHE A 111 -7.47 13.50 -1.46
N ILE A 112 -7.76 12.50 -2.28
CA ILE A 112 -6.82 11.45 -2.65
C ILE A 112 -6.27 11.76 -4.02
N TYR A 113 -4.94 11.78 -4.10
CA TYR A 113 -4.18 11.81 -5.33
C TYR A 113 -3.78 10.39 -5.69
N GLY A 114 -3.97 9.97 -6.92
CA GLY A 114 -3.67 8.61 -7.36
C GLY A 114 -2.87 8.57 -8.66
N ALA A 115 -1.81 7.78 -8.71
CA ALA A 115 -1.10 7.44 -9.93
C ALA A 115 -1.75 6.21 -10.57
N ARG A 116 -2.32 6.36 -11.78
CA ARG A 116 -3.01 5.28 -12.51
C ARG A 116 -2.15 4.77 -13.64
N ASN A 117 -1.42 3.68 -13.39
CA ASN A 117 -0.41 3.19 -14.31
C ASN A 117 -0.96 2.78 -15.68
N SER A 118 -1.94 1.89 -15.72
CA SER A 118 -2.51 1.40 -17.00
C SER A 118 -3.37 2.43 -17.72
N ASN A 119 -3.79 3.49 -17.04
CA ASN A 119 -4.59 4.58 -17.61
C ASN A 119 -3.73 5.76 -18.06
N ALA A 120 -2.42 5.72 -17.81
CA ALA A 120 -1.45 6.75 -18.18
C ALA A 120 -1.81 8.15 -17.65
N GLU A 121 -2.26 8.24 -16.39
CA GLU A 121 -2.68 9.51 -15.78
C GLU A 121 -2.45 9.54 -14.27
N GLY A 122 -2.33 10.73 -13.71
CA GLY A 122 -2.59 11.02 -12.30
C GLY A 122 -4.03 11.53 -12.15
N ILE A 123 -4.66 11.26 -11.01
CA ILE A 123 -5.99 11.78 -10.67
C ILE A 123 -5.98 12.41 -9.28
N LYS A 124 -6.90 13.38 -9.07
CA LYS A 124 -7.27 13.89 -7.74
C LYS A 124 -8.77 13.71 -7.58
N PHE A 125 -9.20 13.09 -6.48
CA PHE A 125 -10.62 12.93 -6.18
C PHE A 125 -10.92 13.21 -4.71
N ASN A 126 -12.14 13.67 -4.44
CA ASN A 126 -12.62 13.89 -3.09
C ASN A 126 -12.72 12.56 -2.34
N ALA A 127 -12.05 12.43 -1.19
CA ALA A 127 -11.99 11.18 -0.42
C ALA A 127 -13.37 10.69 0.03
N LYS A 128 -14.31 11.60 0.31
CA LYS A 128 -15.64 11.27 0.82
C LYS A 128 -16.67 11.01 -0.28
N SER A 129 -16.68 11.84 -1.35
CA SER A 129 -17.69 11.72 -2.43
C SER A 129 -17.22 10.87 -3.60
N GLY A 130 -15.89 10.69 -3.77
CA GLY A 130 -15.30 10.05 -4.94
C GLY A 130 -15.23 10.97 -6.17
N GLU A 131 -15.73 12.21 -6.11
CA GLU A 131 -15.72 13.12 -7.26
C GLU A 131 -14.29 13.40 -7.75
N ILE A 132 -13.99 13.07 -9.01
CA ILE A 132 -12.70 13.39 -9.64
C ILE A 132 -12.68 14.86 -10.03
N VAL A 133 -11.76 15.61 -9.46
CA VAL A 133 -11.64 17.05 -9.65
C VAL A 133 -10.44 17.46 -10.52
N LEU A 134 -9.47 16.56 -10.74
CA LEU A 134 -8.30 16.81 -11.57
C LEU A 134 -7.83 15.51 -12.23
N LYS A 135 -7.32 15.65 -13.48
CA LYS A 135 -6.59 14.59 -14.20
C LYS A 135 -5.30 15.17 -14.76
N LEU A 136 -4.22 14.42 -14.63
CA LEU A 136 -2.87 14.77 -15.06
C LEU A 136 -2.40 13.73 -16.08
N GLY A 137 -2.40 14.07 -17.35
CA GLY A 137 -1.83 13.25 -18.42
C GLY A 137 -0.35 13.56 -18.65
N PHE A 138 0.23 12.91 -19.64
CA PHE A 138 1.56 13.28 -20.16
C PHE A 138 1.55 14.73 -20.65
N PRO A 139 2.45 15.61 -20.17
CA PRO A 139 2.49 17.00 -20.58
C PRO A 139 3.30 17.16 -21.89
N PRO A 140 2.65 17.49 -23.03
CA PRO A 140 3.37 17.74 -24.28
C PRO A 140 4.35 18.91 -24.19
N GLU A 141 4.11 19.86 -23.27
CA GLU A 141 4.97 21.03 -23.00
C GLU A 141 6.34 20.60 -22.45
N SER A 142 6.51 19.36 -22.00
CA SER A 142 7.82 18.82 -21.59
C SER A 142 8.78 18.64 -22.77
N GLU A 143 8.29 18.67 -24.02
CA GLU A 143 9.03 18.40 -25.26
C GLU A 143 9.67 17.00 -25.33
N LEU A 144 9.43 16.15 -24.32
CA LEU A 144 9.89 14.76 -24.32
C LEU A 144 9.13 13.95 -25.38
N LYS A 145 9.86 13.15 -26.14
CA LYS A 145 9.27 12.26 -27.15
C LYS A 145 9.07 10.85 -26.54
N LEU A 146 8.07 10.73 -25.67
CA LEU A 146 7.76 9.46 -25.04
C LEU A 146 6.83 8.62 -25.92
N THR A 147 7.15 7.32 -26.02
CA THR A 147 6.28 6.33 -26.68
C THR A 147 5.25 5.73 -25.73
N LYS A 148 5.46 5.90 -24.41
CA LYS A 148 4.61 5.39 -23.34
C LYS A 148 4.66 6.31 -22.14
N PHE A 149 3.53 6.48 -21.46
CA PHE A 149 3.42 7.13 -20.15
C PHE A 149 2.75 6.14 -19.20
N ASN A 150 3.41 5.81 -18.08
CA ASN A 150 2.95 4.77 -17.17
C ASN A 150 3.33 5.11 -15.72
N PRO A 151 2.56 6.03 -15.10
CA PRO A 151 2.85 6.55 -13.77
C PRO A 151 2.85 5.49 -12.69
N THR A 152 3.81 5.59 -11.76
CA THR A 152 3.99 4.67 -10.65
C THR A 152 3.74 5.30 -9.29
N ALA A 153 4.03 6.60 -9.12
CA ALA A 153 3.92 7.26 -7.84
C ALA A 153 3.47 8.70 -7.98
N ILE A 154 2.81 9.22 -6.95
CA ILE A 154 2.33 10.59 -6.86
C ILE A 154 2.52 11.12 -5.45
N THR A 155 2.99 12.37 -5.32
CA THR A 155 3.05 13.06 -4.03
C THR A 155 2.81 14.56 -4.20
N VAL A 156 2.45 15.24 -3.10
CA VAL A 156 2.04 16.65 -3.12
C VAL A 156 2.88 17.46 -2.14
N ALA A 157 3.49 18.53 -2.63
CA ALA A 157 4.25 19.46 -1.82
C ALA A 157 3.34 20.37 -0.96
N PRO A 158 3.87 21.04 0.08
CA PRO A 158 3.08 21.92 0.95
C PRO A 158 2.41 23.09 0.23
N ASN A 159 2.98 23.56 -0.89
CA ASN A 159 2.41 24.63 -1.71
C ASN A 159 1.34 24.14 -2.70
N GLY A 160 1.06 22.82 -2.71
CA GLY A 160 0.12 22.18 -3.60
C GLY A 160 0.71 21.70 -4.94
N ASP A 161 2.00 21.88 -5.19
CA ASP A 161 2.65 21.31 -6.38
C ASP A 161 2.60 19.79 -6.33
N ILE A 162 2.28 19.16 -7.46
CA ILE A 162 2.06 17.72 -7.60
C ILE A 162 3.24 17.13 -8.36
N PHE A 163 3.83 16.06 -7.81
CA PHE A 163 4.87 15.28 -8.45
C PHE A 163 4.32 13.93 -8.89
N LEU A 164 4.50 13.58 -10.16
CA LEU A 164 4.04 12.34 -10.77
C LEU A 164 5.22 11.61 -11.42
N ALA A 165 5.58 10.44 -10.90
CA ALA A 165 6.71 9.65 -11.41
C ALA A 165 6.23 8.69 -12.51
N ASP A 166 6.88 8.72 -13.68
CA ASP A 166 6.66 7.83 -14.82
C ASP A 166 7.62 6.61 -14.76
N GLY A 167 7.61 5.91 -13.63
CA GLY A 167 8.61 4.89 -13.31
C GLY A 167 8.50 3.60 -14.14
N TYR A 168 7.34 3.29 -14.72
CA TYR A 168 7.17 2.13 -15.60
C TYR A 168 7.37 2.47 -17.09
N ALA A 169 7.83 3.67 -17.40
CA ALA A 169 8.14 4.05 -18.77
C ALA A 169 9.44 4.86 -18.84
N SER A 170 9.39 6.19 -18.73
CA SER A 170 10.55 7.06 -19.00
C SER A 170 11.48 7.27 -17.79
N ASN A 171 11.02 6.94 -16.58
CA ASN A 171 11.73 7.28 -15.34
C ASN A 171 11.94 8.79 -15.12
N HIS A 172 11.13 9.64 -15.74
CA HIS A 172 11.05 11.04 -15.38
C HIS A 172 10.03 11.25 -14.26
N ILE A 173 10.27 12.27 -13.46
CA ILE A 173 9.31 12.78 -12.47
C ILE A 173 8.84 14.13 -12.98
N PHE A 174 7.53 14.25 -13.21
CA PHE A 174 6.89 15.45 -13.71
C PHE A 174 6.32 16.26 -12.54
N LYS A 175 6.58 17.56 -12.53
CA LYS A 175 6.05 18.50 -11.56
C LYS A 175 4.95 19.34 -12.22
N PHE A 176 3.80 19.41 -11.56
CA PHE A 176 2.66 20.23 -11.94
C PHE A 176 2.33 21.19 -10.80
N ASP A 177 1.73 22.33 -11.08
CA ASP A 177 1.11 23.15 -10.03
C ASP A 177 -0.22 22.50 -9.55
N LYS A 178 -0.81 23.07 -8.51
CA LYS A 178 -2.07 22.60 -7.92
C LYS A 178 -3.27 22.59 -8.87
N THR A 179 -3.18 23.28 -10.00
CA THR A 179 -4.22 23.33 -11.05
C THR A 179 -3.99 22.30 -12.16
N GLY A 180 -2.85 21.57 -12.11
CA GLY A 180 -2.45 20.59 -13.12
C GLY A 180 -1.65 21.17 -14.28
N ARG A 181 -1.21 22.42 -14.21
CA ARG A 181 -0.32 23.00 -15.21
C ARG A 181 1.08 22.46 -15.02
N TYR A 182 1.68 21.95 -16.10
CA TYR A 182 3.06 21.48 -16.10
C TYR A 182 4.05 22.61 -15.75
N LEU A 183 5.03 22.28 -14.90
CA LEU A 183 6.09 23.20 -14.48
C LEU A 183 7.47 22.76 -14.98
N MET A 184 7.84 21.51 -14.73
CA MET A 184 9.12 20.96 -15.10
C MET A 184 9.13 19.42 -14.97
N HIS A 185 10.22 18.81 -15.39
CA HIS A 185 10.52 17.40 -15.10
C HIS A 185 12.00 17.23 -14.75
N PHE A 186 12.34 16.12 -14.11
CA PHE A 186 13.72 15.71 -13.80
C PHE A 186 13.84 14.19 -13.78
N GLY A 187 15.09 13.69 -13.65
CA GLY A 187 15.39 12.28 -13.72
C GLY A 187 15.45 11.76 -15.16
N SER A 188 15.80 10.52 -15.31
CA SER A 188 15.83 9.76 -16.57
C SER A 188 16.10 8.30 -16.26
N GLN A 189 15.91 7.41 -17.25
CA GLN A 189 16.26 6.01 -17.08
C GLN A 189 17.77 5.78 -17.02
N GLY A 190 18.22 4.97 -16.07
CA GLY A 190 19.62 4.55 -15.90
C GLY A 190 19.96 4.17 -14.46
N ASN A 191 21.25 3.90 -14.21
CA ASN A 191 21.78 3.51 -12.90
C ASN A 191 22.74 4.52 -12.29
N ASP A 192 22.91 5.70 -12.90
CA ASP A 192 23.74 6.76 -12.33
C ASP A 192 23.04 7.42 -11.12
N LEU A 193 23.76 8.26 -10.37
CA LEU A 193 23.26 8.90 -9.14
C LEU A 193 21.99 9.75 -9.35
N LYS A 194 21.78 10.30 -10.53
CA LYS A 194 20.63 11.16 -10.86
C LYS A 194 19.61 10.48 -11.79
N GLN A 195 19.80 9.20 -12.04
CA GLN A 195 18.94 8.40 -12.88
C GLN A 195 18.16 7.40 -12.03
N PHE A 196 17.12 6.82 -12.60
CA PHE A 196 16.30 5.80 -11.96
C PHE A 196 16.20 4.56 -12.86
N ASN A 197 16.29 3.39 -12.21
CA ASN A 197 15.87 2.14 -12.80
C ASN A 197 14.59 1.69 -12.11
N THR A 198 13.49 2.30 -12.51
CA THR A 198 12.14 2.30 -11.93
C THR A 198 12.01 3.23 -10.71
N ALA A 199 11.73 4.51 -10.95
CA ALA A 199 11.23 5.44 -9.93
C ALA A 199 9.83 4.98 -9.46
N HIS A 200 9.79 3.96 -8.56
CA HIS A 200 8.60 3.18 -8.30
C HIS A 200 7.67 3.81 -7.28
N GLY A 201 8.19 4.28 -6.17
CA GLY A 201 7.47 4.95 -5.11
C GLY A 201 8.08 6.32 -4.80
N MET A 202 7.28 7.25 -4.33
CA MET A 202 7.72 8.59 -3.98
C MET A 202 6.83 9.15 -2.87
N THR A 203 7.45 9.78 -1.87
CA THR A 203 6.71 10.47 -0.80
C THR A 203 7.40 11.78 -0.42
N LEU A 204 6.64 12.70 0.15
CA LEU A 204 7.19 13.91 0.75
C LEU A 204 7.79 13.56 2.12
N ASP A 205 9.11 13.65 2.24
CA ASP A 205 9.84 13.41 3.48
C ASP A 205 9.83 14.67 4.37
N THR A 206 8.86 14.71 5.25
CA THR A 206 8.64 15.80 6.22
C THR A 206 9.51 15.71 7.47
N ARG A 207 10.42 14.73 7.55
CA ARG A 207 11.42 14.64 8.63
C ARG A 207 12.49 15.72 8.52
N TYR A 208 12.58 16.39 7.38
CA TYR A 208 13.54 17.44 7.07
C TYR A 208 12.84 18.78 6.84
N GLU A 209 13.58 19.87 7.11
CA GLU A 209 13.17 21.25 6.81
C GLU A 209 14.26 21.93 5.97
N PRO A 210 13.98 22.34 4.73
CA PRO A 210 12.73 22.12 4.00
C PRO A 210 12.47 20.63 3.69
N PRO A 211 11.19 20.25 3.45
CA PRO A 211 10.86 18.87 3.11
C PRO A 211 11.45 18.45 1.76
N ARG A 212 11.62 17.16 1.58
CA ARG A 212 12.30 16.56 0.42
C ARG A 212 11.42 15.50 -0.24
N LEU A 213 11.70 15.17 -1.48
CA LEU A 213 11.17 13.95 -2.08
C LEU A 213 12.04 12.77 -1.66
N LEU A 214 11.44 11.73 -1.11
CA LEU A 214 12.06 10.42 -0.90
C LEU A 214 11.58 9.48 -1.99
N ILE A 215 12.47 9.01 -2.84
CA ILE A 215 12.17 8.26 -4.05
C ILE A 215 12.73 6.85 -3.94
N CYS A 216 11.88 5.84 -4.18
CA CYS A 216 12.25 4.44 -4.24
C CYS A 216 12.72 4.10 -5.66
N ASP A 217 14.01 3.96 -5.88
CA ASP A 217 14.61 3.46 -7.12
C ASP A 217 14.69 1.92 -7.04
N ARG A 218 13.58 1.28 -7.42
CA ARG A 218 13.29 -0.13 -7.12
C ARG A 218 14.26 -1.11 -7.75
N ASN A 219 14.56 -0.93 -9.03
CA ASN A 219 15.37 -1.88 -9.82
C ASN A 219 16.81 -1.39 -10.03
N HIS A 220 17.29 -0.46 -9.20
CA HIS A 220 18.68 -0.04 -9.28
C HIS A 220 19.64 -1.23 -9.11
N GLU A 221 20.69 -1.28 -9.92
CA GLU A 221 21.72 -2.31 -9.87
C GLU A 221 22.88 -1.88 -8.93
N PRO A 222 23.41 -2.79 -8.07
CA PRO A 222 23.02 -4.21 -7.92
C PRO A 222 21.83 -4.45 -6.98
N LYS A 223 21.27 -3.44 -6.34
CA LYS A 223 20.14 -3.54 -5.41
C LYS A 223 19.39 -2.22 -5.35
N GLY A 224 18.08 -2.28 -5.03
CA GLY A 224 17.24 -1.11 -4.85
C GLY A 224 17.79 -0.13 -3.82
N ARG A 225 17.45 1.15 -4.00
CA ARG A 225 17.96 2.28 -3.18
C ARG A 225 16.87 3.31 -2.92
N LEU A 226 17.14 4.21 -1.97
CA LEU A 226 16.33 5.40 -1.73
C LEU A 226 17.15 6.66 -1.99
N LEU A 227 16.54 7.62 -2.66
CA LEU A 227 17.18 8.87 -3.06
C LEU A 227 16.40 10.07 -2.51
N HIS A 228 17.13 11.11 -2.06
CA HIS A 228 16.54 12.41 -1.75
C HIS A 228 16.74 13.39 -2.91
N TYR A 229 15.67 14.09 -3.25
CA TYR A 229 15.66 15.25 -4.13
C TYR A 229 14.98 16.42 -3.42
N ASP A 230 15.36 17.65 -3.76
CA ASP A 230 14.59 18.81 -3.35
C ASP A 230 13.31 18.97 -4.20
N LEU A 231 12.47 19.95 -3.85
CA LEU A 231 11.21 20.19 -4.59
C LEU A 231 11.42 20.91 -5.94
N ASP A 232 12.67 21.29 -6.26
CA ASP A 232 13.07 21.85 -7.56
C ASP A 232 13.73 20.78 -8.45
N GLY A 233 13.73 19.51 -8.02
CA GLY A 233 14.26 18.39 -8.78
C GLY A 233 15.78 18.24 -8.73
N ASN A 234 16.47 18.90 -7.81
CA ASN A 234 17.89 18.72 -7.61
C ASN A 234 18.18 17.50 -6.74
N PHE A 235 19.08 16.64 -7.18
CA PHE A 235 19.56 15.51 -6.40
C PHE A 235 20.30 15.99 -5.14
N LEU A 236 19.93 15.44 -3.99
CA LEU A 236 20.53 15.76 -2.70
C LEU A 236 21.44 14.64 -2.19
N ALA A 237 20.94 13.41 -2.15
CA ALA A 237 21.69 12.28 -1.61
C ALA A 237 21.10 10.93 -2.03
N GLU A 238 21.95 9.92 -2.09
CA GLU A 238 21.55 8.51 -1.95
C GLU A 238 21.56 8.19 -0.45
N VAL A 239 20.41 7.84 0.11
CA VAL A 239 20.24 7.77 1.57
C VAL A 239 20.17 6.36 2.13
N VAL A 240 19.73 5.42 1.33
CA VAL A 240 19.72 3.99 1.66
C VAL A 240 20.08 3.19 0.43
N THR A 241 20.98 2.23 0.59
CA THR A 241 21.36 1.26 -0.45
C THR A 241 21.16 -0.17 0.04
N GLY A 242 21.19 -1.11 -0.88
CA GLY A 242 21.17 -2.54 -0.51
C GLY A 242 19.78 -3.05 -0.09
N LEU A 243 18.72 -2.30 -0.37
CA LEU A 243 17.36 -2.79 -0.29
C LEU A 243 17.13 -3.85 -1.38
N GLY A 244 16.08 -4.67 -1.22
CA GLY A 244 15.67 -5.60 -2.27
C GLY A 244 15.03 -4.85 -3.43
N MET A 245 13.72 -4.77 -3.39
CA MET A 245 12.88 -4.05 -4.36
C MET A 245 11.93 -3.09 -3.61
N PRO A 246 12.43 -1.91 -3.14
CA PRO A 246 11.60 -0.95 -2.42
C PRO A 246 10.48 -0.41 -3.31
N THR A 247 9.25 -0.44 -2.81
CA THR A 247 8.07 -0.11 -3.63
C THR A 247 7.46 1.24 -3.32
N SER A 248 7.40 1.60 -2.05
CA SER A 248 6.86 2.88 -1.58
C SER A 248 7.54 3.30 -0.27
N ALA A 249 7.17 4.44 0.28
CA ALA A 249 7.60 4.89 1.58
C ALA A 249 6.48 5.68 2.25
N ALA A 250 6.32 5.53 3.57
CA ALA A 250 5.39 6.34 4.35
C ALA A 250 6.07 6.89 5.61
N ILE A 251 5.83 8.17 5.91
CA ILE A 251 6.48 8.90 6.99
C ILE A 251 5.57 8.95 8.21
N GLN A 252 6.14 8.71 9.40
CA GLN A 252 5.49 8.91 10.69
C GLN A 252 6.48 9.48 11.72
N GLY A 253 6.37 10.77 12.01
CA GLY A 253 7.33 11.47 12.87
C GLY A 253 8.76 11.32 12.32
N ASP A 254 9.66 10.72 13.09
CA ASP A 254 11.04 10.48 12.70
C ASP A 254 11.26 9.16 11.93
N TYR A 255 10.19 8.39 11.65
CA TYR A 255 10.28 7.06 11.07
C TYR A 255 9.76 6.98 9.64
N VAL A 256 10.28 6.02 8.89
CA VAL A 256 9.81 5.67 7.53
C VAL A 256 9.56 4.19 7.47
N SER A 257 8.39 3.78 6.99
CA SER A 257 8.16 2.41 6.55
C SER A 257 8.40 2.29 5.05
N VAL A 258 9.16 1.27 4.65
CA VAL A 258 9.51 0.99 3.26
C VAL A 258 9.12 -0.45 2.95
N PRO A 259 8.00 -0.68 2.26
CA PRO A 259 7.66 -1.99 1.71
C PRO A 259 8.72 -2.44 0.70
N ASP A 260 9.11 -3.71 0.76
CA ASP A 260 10.07 -4.35 -0.12
C ASP A 260 9.47 -5.64 -0.68
N LEU A 261 9.30 -5.73 -2.00
CA LEU A 261 8.70 -6.88 -2.69
C LEU A 261 9.37 -8.21 -2.35
N HIS A 262 10.58 -8.19 -1.75
CA HIS A 262 11.21 -9.39 -1.21
C HIS A 262 10.52 -9.93 0.05
N GLY A 263 9.24 -9.58 0.26
CA GLY A 263 8.39 -10.10 1.32
C GLY A 263 8.80 -9.61 2.69
N ARG A 264 9.01 -8.30 2.85
CA ARG A 264 9.35 -7.67 4.13
C ARG A 264 8.94 -6.20 4.15
N LEU A 265 8.77 -5.66 5.36
CA LEU A 265 8.64 -4.23 5.59
C LEU A 265 9.88 -3.74 6.36
N VAL A 266 10.56 -2.75 5.83
CA VAL A 266 11.75 -2.15 6.46
C VAL A 266 11.34 -0.86 7.16
N ILE A 267 11.82 -0.63 8.38
CA ILE A 267 11.61 0.63 9.12
C ILE A 267 12.95 1.35 9.26
N LEU A 268 12.97 2.62 8.87
CA LEU A 268 14.11 3.51 9.00
C LEU A 268 13.84 4.57 10.08
N ASP A 269 14.89 5.02 10.75
CA ASP A 269 14.86 6.19 11.62
C ASP A 269 15.17 7.49 10.84
N LYS A 270 15.23 8.62 11.55
CA LYS A 270 15.53 9.95 10.97
C LYS A 270 16.91 10.02 10.30
N SER A 271 17.87 9.19 10.72
CA SER A 271 19.20 9.10 10.10
C SER A 271 19.22 8.18 8.88
N ASN A 272 18.07 7.63 8.47
CA ASN A 272 17.88 6.62 7.44
C ASN A 272 18.59 5.27 7.75
N THR A 273 18.84 5.00 9.03
CA THR A 273 19.32 3.70 9.49
C THR A 273 18.17 2.71 9.57
N ILE A 274 18.37 1.49 9.07
CA ILE A 274 17.41 0.38 9.23
C ILE A 274 17.39 -0.02 10.70
N ILE A 275 16.25 0.18 11.38
CA ILE A 275 16.07 -0.13 12.80
C ILE A 275 15.16 -1.34 13.04
N ALA A 276 14.38 -1.75 12.04
CA ALA A 276 13.58 -2.98 12.11
C ALA A 276 13.29 -3.53 10.72
N VAL A 277 13.12 -4.84 10.65
CA VAL A 277 12.59 -5.57 9.49
C VAL A 277 11.45 -6.44 9.97
N LEU A 278 10.26 -6.23 9.40
CA LEU A 278 9.02 -6.89 9.81
C LEU A 278 8.60 -7.93 8.78
N GLY A 279 8.03 -9.03 9.24
CA GLY A 279 7.32 -10.03 8.45
C GLY A 279 8.09 -10.69 7.31
N HIS A 280 9.44 -10.79 7.47
CA HIS A 280 10.31 -11.34 6.44
C HIS A 280 9.91 -12.76 6.06
N ASN A 281 9.69 -12.98 4.78
CA ASN A 281 9.41 -14.30 4.23
C ASN A 281 10.71 -15.07 4.00
N ALA A 282 10.89 -16.19 4.69
CA ALA A 282 12.06 -17.04 4.51
C ALA A 282 12.01 -17.87 3.22
N ASP A 283 10.81 -18.12 2.68
CA ASP A 283 10.62 -18.90 1.45
C ASP A 283 10.83 -18.02 0.21
N PRO A 284 11.93 -18.17 -0.55
CA PRO A 284 12.20 -17.35 -1.72
C PRO A 284 11.18 -17.58 -2.86
N ALA A 285 10.51 -18.72 -2.91
CA ALA A 285 9.49 -19.00 -3.93
C ALA A 285 8.19 -18.20 -3.72
N LYS A 286 7.98 -17.69 -2.51
CA LYS A 286 6.83 -16.86 -2.15
C LYS A 286 7.13 -15.36 -2.15
N ARG A 287 8.38 -14.96 -2.35
CA ARG A 287 8.78 -13.55 -2.50
C ARG A 287 8.60 -13.09 -3.94
N VAL A 288 8.25 -11.81 -4.14
CA VAL A 288 8.01 -11.25 -5.47
C VAL A 288 7.06 -12.15 -6.29
N ASN A 289 6.12 -12.79 -5.60
CA ASN A 289 5.20 -13.75 -6.21
C ASN A 289 3.74 -13.30 -6.01
N PHE A 290 3.19 -12.72 -7.09
CA PHE A 290 1.79 -12.26 -7.13
C PHE A 290 0.80 -13.41 -6.88
N ASN A 291 1.12 -14.63 -7.32
CA ASN A 291 0.20 -15.76 -7.39
C ASN A 291 0.13 -16.61 -6.11
N VAL A 292 0.60 -16.11 -4.97
CA VAL A 292 0.42 -16.81 -3.69
C VAL A 292 -1.04 -16.74 -3.27
N PRO A 293 -1.80 -17.86 -3.30
CA PRO A 293 -3.23 -17.83 -2.99
C PRO A 293 -3.47 -17.63 -1.49
N GLN A 294 -4.70 -17.26 -1.13
CA GLN A 294 -5.05 -16.89 0.24
C GLN A 294 -4.84 -18.02 1.25
N ASP A 295 -5.10 -19.26 0.88
CA ASP A 295 -4.91 -20.45 1.73
C ASP A 295 -3.45 -20.77 2.05
N GLN A 296 -2.50 -20.12 1.37
CA GLN A 296 -1.07 -20.22 1.64
C GLN A 296 -0.50 -19.01 2.41
N TRP A 297 -1.33 -18.06 2.79
CA TRP A 297 -0.89 -16.94 3.62
C TRP A 297 -0.53 -17.44 5.02
N ILE A 298 0.54 -16.88 5.56
CA ILE A 298 0.98 -17.13 6.93
C ILE A 298 0.82 -15.82 7.70
N GLU A 299 0.18 -15.87 8.87
CA GLU A 299 0.03 -14.70 9.71
C GLU A 299 1.41 -14.16 10.11
N GLY A 300 1.59 -12.84 9.99
CA GLY A 300 2.85 -12.19 10.28
C GLY A 300 3.96 -12.33 9.23
N ILE A 301 3.72 -13.02 8.10
CA ILE A 301 4.69 -13.17 7.01
C ILE A 301 4.14 -12.52 5.75
N PHE A 302 4.92 -11.66 5.10
CA PHE A 302 4.58 -11.01 3.85
C PHE A 302 5.04 -11.83 2.64
N ASN A 303 4.38 -11.63 1.48
CA ASN A 303 4.80 -12.27 0.23
C ASN A 303 5.47 -11.26 -0.73
N GLY A 304 4.90 -10.07 -0.85
CA GLY A 304 5.43 -9.02 -1.68
C GLY A 304 4.84 -7.69 -1.28
N THR A 305 5.35 -7.08 -0.21
CA THR A 305 4.83 -5.82 0.31
C THR A 305 4.94 -4.72 -0.74
N HIS A 306 3.80 -4.01 -0.98
CA HIS A 306 3.74 -2.99 -2.02
C HIS A 306 3.41 -1.60 -1.48
N GLY A 307 2.37 -1.46 -0.66
CA GLY A 307 1.99 -0.22 -0.01
C GLY A 307 1.99 -0.34 1.50
N SER A 308 2.32 0.73 2.20
CA SER A 308 2.14 0.83 3.66
C SER A 308 1.76 2.24 4.08
N TYR A 309 1.05 2.35 5.20
CA TYR A 309 0.72 3.64 5.79
C TYR A 309 0.62 3.53 7.31
N TRP A 310 0.95 4.64 8.00
CA TRP A 310 0.87 4.76 9.44
C TRP A 310 -0.43 5.44 9.84
N ASP A 311 -1.09 4.96 10.90
CA ASP A 311 -2.11 5.76 11.55
C ASP A 311 -1.49 6.72 12.60
N LYS A 312 -2.31 7.58 13.16
CA LYS A 312 -1.89 8.57 14.17
C LYS A 312 -1.34 7.95 15.46
N ASP A 313 -1.69 6.70 15.74
CA ASP A 313 -1.24 5.95 16.92
C ASP A 313 0.06 5.19 16.67
N GLY A 314 0.58 5.24 15.44
CA GLY A 314 1.79 4.55 15.00
C GLY A 314 1.57 3.08 14.66
N ASN A 315 0.32 2.66 14.43
CA ASN A 315 0.04 1.36 13.83
C ASN A 315 0.31 1.41 12.33
N LEU A 316 0.58 0.25 11.74
CA LEU A 316 0.86 0.10 10.32
C LEU A 316 -0.23 -0.69 9.61
N TYR A 317 -0.55 -0.27 8.40
CA TYR A 317 -1.37 -1.02 7.46
C TYR A 317 -0.50 -1.32 6.24
N VAL A 318 -0.40 -2.59 5.88
CA VAL A 318 0.53 -3.06 4.86
C VAL A 318 -0.20 -3.91 3.84
N GLN A 319 -0.11 -3.53 2.57
CA GLN A 319 -0.70 -4.26 1.45
C GLN A 319 0.38 -5.07 0.73
N ASP A 320 0.09 -6.35 0.47
CA ASP A 320 0.88 -7.18 -0.45
C ASP A 320 0.42 -7.01 -1.91
N TRP A 321 1.34 -7.04 -2.84
CA TRP A 321 1.07 -7.32 -4.26
C TRP A 321 0.66 -8.79 -4.38
N ASN A 322 -0.65 -9.04 -4.59
CA ASN A 322 -1.19 -10.38 -4.44
C ASN A 322 -2.48 -10.60 -5.25
N VAL A 323 -2.64 -11.79 -5.82
CA VAL A 323 -3.77 -12.19 -6.67
C VAL A 323 -5.11 -12.20 -5.92
N SER A 324 -5.11 -12.52 -4.63
CA SER A 324 -6.33 -12.50 -3.79
C SER A 324 -6.54 -11.18 -3.07
N GLY A 325 -5.51 -10.31 -3.04
CA GLY A 325 -5.51 -9.05 -2.34
C GLY A 325 -5.38 -9.20 -0.83
N ARG A 326 -4.23 -8.84 -0.28
CA ARG A 326 -3.92 -8.96 1.14
C ARG A 326 -3.56 -7.60 1.73
N ILE A 327 -4.21 -7.26 2.83
CA ILE A 327 -3.83 -6.14 3.68
C ILE A 327 -3.75 -6.63 5.12
N MET A 328 -2.71 -6.20 5.85
CA MET A 328 -2.51 -6.51 7.26
C MET A 328 -2.46 -5.25 8.11
N LYS A 329 -3.09 -5.30 9.27
CA LYS A 329 -2.94 -4.30 10.34
C LYS A 329 -1.92 -4.80 11.35
N LEU A 330 -0.94 -3.97 11.69
CA LEU A 330 0.07 -4.18 12.70
C LEU A 330 -0.11 -3.15 13.81
N VAL A 331 -0.45 -3.58 14.99
CA VAL A 331 -0.64 -2.70 16.15
C VAL A 331 0.69 -2.52 16.89
N ARG A 332 1.12 -1.28 17.05
CA ARG A 332 2.37 -0.97 17.74
C ARG A 332 2.28 -1.31 19.22
N VAL A 333 3.23 -2.10 19.69
CA VAL A 333 3.33 -2.46 21.12
C VAL A 333 3.94 -1.28 21.87
N LYS A 334 3.15 -0.68 22.76
CA LYS A 334 3.65 0.39 23.64
C LYS A 334 4.66 -0.22 24.61
N GLN A 335 5.84 0.38 24.65
CA GLN A 335 6.84 0.02 25.67
C GLN A 335 6.36 0.56 27.02
N PRO A 336 6.58 -0.19 28.11
CA PRO A 336 6.20 0.24 29.47
C PRO A 336 6.94 1.48 29.92
#